data_17e86e025f5783b73a438681010878f4
#
_entry.id   17e86e025f5783b73a438681010878f4
#
_cell.length_a   1.000
_cell.length_b   1.000
_cell.length_c   1.000
_cell.angle_alpha   90.00
_cell.angle_beta   90.00
_cell.angle_gamma   90.00
#
_symmetry.space_group_name_H-M   'P 1'
#
loop_
_entity.id
_entity.type
_entity.pdbx_description
1 polymer ?
#
loop_
_entity_poly.entity_id
_entity_poly.type
_entity_poly.pdbx_seq_one_letter_code
_entity_poly.pdbx_strand_id
1 'polypeptide(L)'
;LASTAFAAGEPTYYPQDFVNKLSSSVLKDEALKVELNKVLVSNHQRDSKGGKDVLGCETAGVANCYSQRVLGYDGARKVLFGKLHIESNNGQYFIKDVYCHKIFAGGANVKPGAIPNNNQINCEHTWPQSKFSGSYPKEMQKSDLHHLFPTDSKANSVRGNFDFADITVSASI
;
A
#
# COMPACT_ATOMS: atom_id res chain seq x y z
N LEU A 1 -2.58 -20.15 17.35
CA LEU A 1 -3.85 -19.99 16.64
C LEU A 1 -3.78 -18.72 15.81
N ALA A 2 -3.18 -18.81 14.63
CA ALA A 2 -3.30 -17.80 13.63
C ALA A 2 -3.97 -18.48 12.45
N SER A 3 -5.17 -18.12 12.16
CA SER A 3 -5.79 -18.57 10.95
C SER A 3 -6.63 -17.49 10.35
N THR A 4 -6.29 -17.25 9.10
CA THR A 4 -7.21 -17.06 7.99
C THR A 4 -7.96 -15.75 7.90
N ALA A 5 -7.44 -14.88 7.07
CA ALA A 5 -8.28 -13.99 6.30
C ALA A 5 -7.68 -13.78 4.90
N PHE A 6 -7.66 -14.83 4.08
CA PHE A 6 -7.53 -14.65 2.63
C PHE A 6 -8.65 -15.44 1.96
N ALA A 7 -9.85 -14.88 2.02
CA ALA A 7 -11.01 -15.36 1.28
C ALA A 7 -11.28 -14.53 0.00
N ALA A 8 -10.26 -13.87 -0.51
CA ALA A 8 -10.13 -13.49 -1.91
C ALA A 8 -8.96 -14.32 -2.45
N GLY A 9 -9.06 -14.91 -3.63
CA GLY A 9 -8.03 -15.80 -4.18
C GLY A 9 -6.63 -15.25 -3.94
N GLU A 10 -5.68 -16.11 -3.60
CA GLU A 10 -4.30 -15.68 -3.31
C GLU A 10 -3.77 -14.76 -4.41
N PRO A 11 -3.13 -13.63 -4.07
CA PRO A 11 -2.60 -12.71 -5.05
C PRO A 11 -1.72 -13.43 -6.08
N THR A 12 -2.00 -13.24 -7.36
CA THR A 12 -1.21 -13.86 -8.44
C THR A 12 0.20 -13.27 -8.53
N TYR A 13 0.38 -12.04 -8.02
CA TYR A 13 1.64 -11.30 -8.03
C TYR A 13 2.83 -12.05 -7.42
N TYR A 14 2.62 -12.81 -6.34
CA TYR A 14 3.71 -13.52 -5.68
C TYR A 14 3.96 -14.88 -6.35
N PRO A 15 5.20 -15.16 -6.79
CA PRO A 15 5.55 -16.47 -7.37
C PRO A 15 5.24 -17.64 -6.44
N GLN A 16 4.88 -18.79 -6.99
CA GLN A 16 4.52 -19.96 -6.19
C GLN A 16 5.64 -20.41 -5.25
N ASP A 17 6.90 -20.32 -5.70
CA ASP A 17 8.06 -20.65 -4.87
C ASP A 17 8.17 -19.73 -3.63
N PHE A 18 7.96 -18.43 -3.82
CA PHE A 18 7.91 -17.47 -2.70
C PHE A 18 6.80 -17.82 -1.70
N VAL A 19 5.59 -18.08 -2.20
CA VAL A 19 4.43 -18.45 -1.36
C VAL A 19 4.71 -19.73 -0.57
N ASN A 20 5.29 -20.74 -1.20
CA ASN A 20 5.66 -22.00 -0.56
C ASN A 20 6.69 -21.80 0.56
N LYS A 21 7.74 -21.01 0.29
CA LYS A 21 8.77 -20.67 1.29
C LYS A 21 8.19 -19.88 2.47
N LEU A 22 7.27 -18.96 2.21
CA LEU A 22 6.59 -18.19 3.26
C LEU A 22 5.70 -19.09 4.12
N SER A 23 4.89 -19.93 3.51
CA SER A 23 3.98 -20.86 4.19
C SER A 23 4.69 -21.91 5.03
N SER A 24 5.87 -22.35 4.60
CA SER A 24 6.70 -23.31 5.36
C SER A 24 7.53 -22.66 6.48
N SER A 25 7.37 -21.35 6.69
CA SER A 25 8.15 -20.56 7.67
C SER A 25 9.67 -20.60 7.48
N VAL A 26 10.13 -20.92 6.28
CA VAL A 26 11.55 -20.87 5.90
C VAL A 26 12.04 -19.44 5.77
N LEU A 27 11.14 -18.54 5.28
CA LEU A 27 11.46 -17.12 5.14
C LEU A 27 11.09 -16.38 6.42
N LYS A 28 12.11 -15.87 7.11
CA LYS A 28 11.98 -15.02 8.31
C LYS A 28 13.01 -13.90 8.27
N ASP A 29 12.73 -12.84 8.98
CA ASP A 29 13.66 -11.73 9.24
C ASP A 29 14.37 -11.23 7.97
N GLU A 30 15.68 -11.22 7.94
CA GLU A 30 16.47 -10.74 6.80
C GLU A 30 16.27 -11.59 5.54
N ALA A 31 16.11 -12.92 5.66
CA ALA A 31 15.85 -13.79 4.51
C ALA A 31 14.52 -13.43 3.83
N LEU A 32 13.49 -13.10 4.61
CA LEU A 32 12.21 -12.63 4.08
C LEU A 32 12.37 -11.28 3.36
N LYS A 33 13.11 -10.34 3.93
CA LYS A 33 13.37 -9.03 3.30
C LYS A 33 14.09 -9.19 1.95
N VAL A 34 15.10 -10.05 1.88
CA VAL A 34 15.85 -10.32 0.65
C VAL A 34 14.94 -10.90 -0.44
N GLU A 35 14.14 -11.90 -0.12
CA GLU A 35 13.23 -12.51 -1.10
C GLU A 35 12.08 -11.55 -1.50
N LEU A 36 11.53 -10.77 -0.57
CA LEU A 36 10.56 -9.72 -0.89
C LEU A 36 11.16 -8.66 -1.82
N ASN A 37 12.38 -8.20 -1.54
CA ASN A 37 13.06 -7.25 -2.40
C ASN A 37 13.24 -7.82 -3.81
N LYS A 38 13.67 -9.08 -3.93
CA LYS A 38 13.78 -9.78 -5.22
C LYS A 38 12.45 -9.80 -5.98
N VAL A 39 11.33 -10.12 -5.31
CA VAL A 39 10.01 -10.08 -5.92
C VAL A 39 9.67 -8.66 -6.40
N LEU A 40 9.90 -7.65 -5.57
CA LEU A 40 9.52 -6.27 -5.87
C LEU A 40 10.33 -5.63 -7.00
N VAL A 41 11.63 -5.95 -7.14
CA VAL A 41 12.49 -5.32 -8.15
C VAL A 41 12.57 -6.10 -9.48
N SER A 42 12.12 -7.36 -9.49
CA SER A 42 12.14 -8.18 -10.72
C SER A 42 11.04 -7.77 -11.69
N ASN A 43 11.26 -8.06 -12.96
CA ASN A 43 10.17 -8.12 -13.92
C ASN A 43 9.31 -9.34 -13.67
N HIS A 44 8.01 -9.20 -13.82
CA HIS A 44 7.02 -10.24 -13.64
C HIS A 44 6.40 -10.67 -14.95
N GLN A 45 6.44 -11.94 -15.26
CA GLN A 45 5.66 -12.55 -16.34
C GLN A 45 4.30 -12.97 -15.78
N ARG A 46 3.24 -12.29 -16.21
CA ARG A 46 1.87 -12.67 -15.83
C ARG A 46 1.48 -13.98 -16.49
N ASP A 47 0.94 -14.90 -15.71
CA ASP A 47 0.29 -16.08 -16.28
C ASP A 47 -1.03 -15.69 -16.96
N SER A 48 -1.16 -16.00 -18.25
CA SER A 48 -2.37 -15.74 -19.03
C SER A 48 -3.60 -16.53 -18.58
N LYS A 49 -3.38 -17.60 -17.81
CA LYS A 49 -4.44 -18.47 -17.26
C LYS A 49 -4.85 -18.10 -15.84
N GLY A 50 -4.29 -17.02 -15.28
CA GLY A 50 -4.59 -16.54 -13.92
C GLY A 50 -3.85 -17.27 -12.80
N GLY A 51 -2.80 -18.02 -13.12
CA GLY A 51 -1.88 -18.60 -12.14
C GLY A 51 -0.94 -17.56 -11.55
N LYS A 52 0.04 -18.03 -10.75
CA LYS A 52 1.06 -17.19 -10.14
C LYS A 52 2.03 -16.63 -11.18
N ASP A 53 2.47 -15.39 -10.97
CA ASP A 53 3.48 -14.77 -11.80
C ASP A 53 4.82 -15.51 -11.70
N VAL A 54 5.63 -15.43 -12.76
CA VAL A 54 7.00 -15.91 -12.79
C VAL A 54 7.94 -14.71 -12.87
N LEU A 55 9.03 -14.72 -12.11
CA LEU A 55 10.03 -13.64 -12.14
C LEU A 55 11.01 -13.80 -13.29
N GLY A 56 11.54 -12.68 -13.79
CA GLY A 56 12.70 -12.64 -14.67
C GLY A 56 12.42 -12.59 -16.15
N CYS A 57 11.22 -12.14 -16.58
CA CYS A 57 11.03 -11.84 -18.00
C CYS A 57 11.88 -10.64 -18.44
N GLU A 58 12.35 -10.65 -19.71
CA GLU A 58 13.39 -9.75 -20.19
C GLU A 58 12.94 -8.29 -20.35
N THR A 59 11.77 -8.06 -20.93
CA THR A 59 11.33 -6.71 -21.35
C THR A 59 9.94 -6.39 -20.85
N ALA A 60 9.86 -5.48 -19.88
CA ALA A 60 8.57 -4.97 -19.38
C ALA A 60 7.78 -4.28 -20.51
N GLY A 61 6.47 -4.56 -20.56
CA GLY A 61 5.57 -4.06 -21.59
C GLY A 61 5.39 -4.99 -22.78
N VAL A 62 6.13 -6.10 -22.88
CA VAL A 62 6.05 -7.09 -23.95
C VAL A 62 5.51 -8.41 -23.40
N ALA A 63 4.60 -9.07 -24.12
CA ALA A 63 4.13 -10.42 -23.85
C ALA A 63 3.71 -10.70 -22.40
N ASN A 64 2.93 -9.81 -21.79
CA ASN A 64 2.50 -9.88 -20.38
C ASN A 64 3.64 -9.74 -19.35
N CYS A 65 4.83 -9.33 -19.77
CA CYS A 65 5.91 -8.95 -18.86
C CYS A 65 5.67 -7.54 -18.32
N TYR A 66 5.77 -7.36 -17.02
CA TYR A 66 5.64 -6.05 -16.37
C TYR A 66 6.63 -5.88 -15.23
N SER A 67 6.85 -4.64 -14.82
CA SER A 67 7.73 -4.31 -13.69
C SER A 67 7.07 -3.32 -12.76
N GLN A 68 7.64 -3.16 -11.58
CA GLN A 68 7.25 -2.10 -10.65
C GLN A 68 7.40 -0.73 -11.33
N ARG A 69 6.43 0.11 -11.12
CA ARG A 69 6.41 1.47 -11.68
C ARG A 69 6.29 2.51 -10.58
N VAL A 70 7.24 3.42 -10.55
CA VAL A 70 7.15 4.61 -9.70
C VAL A 70 6.11 5.56 -10.29
N LEU A 71 5.04 5.81 -9.55
CA LEU A 71 3.90 6.61 -10.00
C LEU A 71 4.14 8.12 -9.86
N GLY A 72 5.16 8.51 -9.07
CA GLY A 72 5.27 9.86 -8.53
C GLY A 72 4.16 10.15 -7.51
N TYR A 73 4.35 11.17 -6.69
CA TYR A 73 3.47 11.38 -5.53
C TYR A 73 2.00 11.66 -5.91
N ASP A 74 1.76 12.50 -6.92
CA ASP A 74 0.39 12.78 -7.36
C ASP A 74 -0.27 11.58 -8.03
N GLY A 75 0.50 10.78 -8.78
CA GLY A 75 0.02 9.51 -9.33
C GLY A 75 -0.37 8.53 -8.25
N ALA A 76 0.48 8.36 -7.22
CA ALA A 76 0.20 7.53 -6.06
C ALA A 76 -1.06 7.99 -5.31
N ARG A 77 -1.21 9.30 -5.08
CA ARG A 77 -2.41 9.86 -4.42
C ARG A 77 -3.70 9.62 -5.22
N LYS A 78 -3.65 9.74 -6.55
CA LYS A 78 -4.81 9.42 -7.42
C LYS A 78 -5.21 7.95 -7.31
N VAL A 79 -4.24 7.04 -7.25
CA VAL A 79 -4.51 5.61 -7.06
C VAL A 79 -5.01 5.35 -5.63
N LEU A 80 -4.35 5.89 -4.62
CA LEU A 80 -4.71 5.72 -3.21
C LEU A 80 -6.17 6.13 -2.96
N PHE A 81 -6.50 7.37 -3.24
CA PHE A 81 -7.80 7.95 -2.93
C PHE A 81 -8.89 7.61 -3.94
N GLY A 82 -8.54 7.53 -5.22
CA GLY A 82 -9.52 7.38 -6.30
C GLY A 82 -9.74 5.95 -6.79
N LYS A 83 -8.99 4.98 -6.24
CA LYS A 83 -9.09 3.58 -6.65
C LYS A 83 -9.03 2.59 -5.47
N LEU A 84 -8.01 2.70 -4.58
CA LEU A 84 -7.76 1.68 -3.57
C LEU A 84 -8.65 1.83 -2.33
N HIS A 85 -8.87 3.05 -1.87
CA HIS A 85 -9.59 3.34 -0.63
C HIS A 85 -10.93 4.05 -0.85
N ILE A 86 -11.35 4.22 -2.08
CA ILE A 86 -12.68 4.76 -2.38
C ILE A 86 -13.71 3.64 -2.29
N GLU A 87 -14.75 3.91 -1.52
CA GLU A 87 -15.91 3.05 -1.40
C GLU A 87 -17.13 3.78 -1.98
N SER A 88 -18.19 3.04 -2.29
CA SER A 88 -19.45 3.63 -2.70
C SER A 88 -20.64 2.96 -2.01
N ASN A 89 -21.63 3.77 -1.65
CA ASN A 89 -22.91 3.31 -1.14
C ASN A 89 -24.02 4.14 -1.78
N ASN A 90 -24.99 3.48 -2.41
CA ASN A 90 -26.12 4.14 -3.11
C ASN A 90 -25.67 5.25 -4.08
N GLY A 91 -24.59 5.01 -4.81
CA GLY A 91 -24.05 5.98 -5.78
C GLY A 91 -23.26 7.15 -5.17
N GLN A 92 -23.13 7.21 -3.86
CA GLN A 92 -22.29 8.19 -3.17
C GLN A 92 -20.92 7.59 -2.84
N TYR A 93 -19.86 8.30 -3.22
CA TYR A 93 -18.49 7.91 -2.94
C TYR A 93 -18.04 8.45 -1.59
N PHE A 94 -17.26 7.64 -0.88
CA PHE A 94 -16.67 8.03 0.41
C PHE A 94 -15.31 7.34 0.61
N ILE A 95 -14.52 7.88 1.54
CA ILE A 95 -13.24 7.33 2.00
C ILE A 95 -13.28 7.31 3.52
N LYS A 96 -12.79 6.22 4.13
CA LYS A 96 -12.58 6.12 5.58
C LYS A 96 -11.15 6.48 5.95
N ASP A 97 -11.01 7.28 6.97
CA ASP A 97 -9.72 7.57 7.60
C ASP A 97 -9.17 6.35 8.34
N VAL A 98 -7.85 6.14 8.23
CA VAL A 98 -7.17 4.96 8.82
C VAL A 98 -7.10 5.02 10.35
N TYR A 99 -7.06 6.20 10.95
CA TYR A 99 -6.88 6.34 12.40
C TYR A 99 -8.19 6.35 13.20
N CYS A 100 -9.16 7.11 12.75
CA CYS A 100 -10.40 7.36 13.49
C CYS A 100 -11.64 6.77 12.80
N HIS A 101 -11.47 6.12 11.66
CA HIS A 101 -12.56 5.62 10.81
C HIS A 101 -13.58 6.68 10.40
N LYS A 102 -13.18 7.96 10.46
CA LYS A 102 -14.01 9.09 10.02
C LYS A 102 -14.31 8.96 8.53
N ILE A 103 -15.56 9.22 8.16
CA ILE A 103 -16.03 9.12 6.78
C ILE A 103 -15.95 10.49 6.12
N PHE A 104 -15.33 10.55 4.95
CA PHE A 104 -15.27 11.72 4.07
C PHE A 104 -16.02 11.42 2.78
N ALA A 105 -16.88 12.32 2.37
CA ALA A 105 -17.73 12.20 1.19
C ALA A 105 -17.62 13.43 0.28
N GLY A 106 -18.54 13.63 -0.64
CA GLY A 106 -18.50 14.60 -1.74
C GLY A 106 -17.96 16.00 -1.45
N GLY A 107 -18.25 16.57 -0.27
CA GLY A 107 -17.73 17.88 0.15
C GLY A 107 -16.21 17.97 0.27
N ALA A 108 -15.52 16.82 0.39
CA ALA A 108 -14.07 16.71 0.39
C ALA A 108 -13.49 16.43 -1.01
N ASN A 109 -14.26 16.55 -2.09
CA ASN A 109 -13.91 16.16 -3.45
C ASN A 109 -13.60 14.66 -3.60
N VAL A 110 -14.32 13.82 -2.87
CA VAL A 110 -14.17 12.36 -2.93
C VAL A 110 -14.92 11.82 -4.14
N LYS A 111 -14.19 11.33 -5.13
CA LYS A 111 -14.72 10.69 -6.35
C LYS A 111 -13.65 9.85 -7.03
N PRO A 112 -14.01 8.87 -7.87
CA PRO A 112 -13.05 8.04 -8.60
C PRO A 112 -12.02 8.87 -9.37
N GLY A 113 -10.73 8.49 -9.24
CA GLY A 113 -9.63 9.13 -9.93
C GLY A 113 -9.25 10.54 -9.45
N ALA A 114 -9.91 11.07 -8.42
CA ALA A 114 -9.60 12.38 -7.87
C ALA A 114 -8.64 12.31 -6.69
N ILE A 115 -7.97 13.44 -6.43
CA ILE A 115 -7.28 13.70 -5.17
C ILE A 115 -8.22 14.56 -4.32
N PRO A 116 -8.55 14.15 -3.10
CA PRO A 116 -9.43 14.90 -2.21
C PRO A 116 -8.84 16.24 -1.75
N ASN A 117 -9.69 17.05 -1.10
CA ASN A 117 -9.25 18.27 -0.45
C ASN A 117 -8.29 17.97 0.69
N ASN A 118 -7.03 18.34 0.51
CA ASN A 118 -5.92 18.03 1.42
C ASN A 118 -6.08 18.66 2.83
N ASN A 119 -6.92 19.69 2.98
CA ASN A 119 -7.22 20.28 4.28
C ASN A 119 -8.20 19.45 5.11
N GLN A 120 -8.87 18.49 4.50
CA GLN A 120 -9.83 17.62 5.18
C GLN A 120 -9.27 16.19 5.30
N ILE A 121 -8.82 15.62 4.21
CA ILE A 121 -8.21 14.29 4.16
C ILE A 121 -6.93 14.34 3.34
N ASN A 122 -5.86 13.84 3.90
CA ASN A 122 -4.57 13.79 3.23
C ASN A 122 -3.94 12.38 3.27
N CYS A 123 -2.73 12.29 2.76
CA CYS A 123 -2.01 11.04 2.65
C CYS A 123 -1.09 10.86 3.86
N GLU A 124 -1.36 9.86 4.66
CA GLU A 124 -0.48 9.39 5.72
C GLU A 124 0.66 8.57 5.12
N HIS A 125 1.88 8.86 5.56
CA HIS A 125 3.05 8.03 5.36
C HIS A 125 3.33 7.27 6.66
N THR A 126 2.89 6.02 6.78
CA THR A 126 3.13 5.22 8.00
C THR A 126 4.62 5.07 8.30
N TRP A 127 5.47 5.09 7.28
CA TRP A 127 6.90 5.38 7.39
C TRP A 127 7.13 6.87 7.10
N PRO A 128 7.43 7.70 8.10
CA PRO A 128 7.50 9.15 7.92
C PRO A 128 8.57 9.60 6.93
N GLN A 129 8.26 10.62 6.13
CA GLN A 129 9.21 11.15 5.14
C GLN A 129 10.53 11.62 5.76
N SER A 130 10.53 12.06 7.02
CA SER A 130 11.73 12.45 7.77
C SER A 130 12.66 11.27 8.09
N LYS A 131 12.16 10.03 7.97
CA LYS A 131 12.89 8.79 8.22
C LYS A 131 13.26 8.05 6.92
N PHE A 132 13.05 8.67 5.75
CA PHE A 132 13.42 8.06 4.49
C PHE A 132 14.92 7.82 4.40
N SER A 133 15.30 6.64 3.93
CA SER A 133 16.69 6.27 3.68
C SER A 133 17.28 7.05 2.52
N GLY A 134 18.55 7.47 2.63
CA GLY A 134 19.31 8.00 1.52
C GLY A 134 19.70 6.96 0.46
N SER A 135 19.48 5.67 0.74
CA SER A 135 19.84 4.56 -0.17
C SER A 135 18.89 4.40 -1.35
N TYR A 136 17.70 5.01 -1.30
CA TYR A 136 16.68 4.93 -2.35
C TYR A 136 16.17 6.33 -2.75
N PRO A 137 15.76 6.54 -4.01
CA PRO A 137 15.21 7.81 -4.44
C PRO A 137 14.03 8.24 -3.58
N LYS A 138 14.03 9.49 -3.14
CA LYS A 138 12.98 10.03 -2.26
C LYS A 138 11.57 9.90 -2.87
N GLU A 139 11.42 10.15 -4.17
CA GLU A 139 10.13 10.03 -4.86
C GLU A 139 9.63 8.58 -4.91
N MET A 140 10.50 7.59 -5.01
CA MET A 140 10.13 6.18 -4.91
C MET A 140 9.53 5.90 -3.53
N GLN A 141 10.23 6.26 -2.46
CA GLN A 141 9.76 6.08 -1.09
C GLN A 141 8.46 6.85 -0.83
N LYS A 142 8.38 8.10 -1.29
CA LYS A 142 7.23 8.99 -1.09
C LYS A 142 5.96 8.51 -1.82
N SER A 143 6.09 7.79 -2.92
CA SER A 143 4.98 7.32 -3.74
C SER A 143 4.68 5.82 -3.58
N ASP A 144 5.30 5.15 -2.63
CA ASP A 144 5.09 3.72 -2.39
C ASP A 144 3.75 3.48 -1.68
N LEU A 145 2.80 2.91 -2.41
CA LEU A 145 1.44 2.65 -1.94
C LEU A 145 1.36 1.65 -0.77
N HIS A 146 2.42 0.89 -0.48
CA HIS A 146 2.41 -0.08 0.62
C HIS A 146 2.38 0.57 2.00
N HIS A 147 2.82 1.82 2.11
CA HIS A 147 2.79 2.55 3.38
C HIS A 147 2.00 3.87 3.32
N LEU A 148 1.19 4.05 2.27
CA LEU A 148 0.32 5.22 2.11
C LEU A 148 -1.12 4.88 2.49
N PHE A 149 -1.73 5.72 3.32
CA PHE A 149 -3.12 5.56 3.75
C PHE A 149 -3.87 6.89 3.75
N PRO A 150 -5.19 6.87 3.50
CA PRO A 150 -6.03 8.04 3.70
C PRO A 150 -6.16 8.37 5.18
N THR A 151 -5.99 9.63 5.56
CA THR A 151 -6.16 10.04 6.95
C THR A 151 -6.78 11.44 7.07
N ASP A 152 -7.50 11.67 8.16
CA ASP A 152 -7.92 13.01 8.58
C ASP A 152 -6.70 13.92 8.71
N SER A 153 -6.74 15.11 8.09
CA SER A 153 -5.59 16.02 8.06
C SER A 153 -5.15 16.46 9.45
N LYS A 154 -6.09 16.60 10.40
CA LYS A 154 -5.76 16.95 11.78
C LYS A 154 -5.12 15.77 12.51
N ALA A 155 -5.66 14.56 12.35
CA ALA A 155 -5.10 13.36 12.95
C ALA A 155 -3.66 13.11 12.45
N ASN A 156 -3.44 13.26 11.13
CA ASN A 156 -2.09 13.17 10.55
C ASN A 156 -1.12 14.21 11.15
N SER A 157 -1.57 15.45 11.29
CA SER A 157 -0.75 16.51 11.88
C SER A 157 -0.38 16.22 13.34
N VAL A 158 -1.31 15.65 14.10
CA VAL A 158 -1.06 15.24 15.52
C VAL A 158 -0.10 14.06 15.57
N ARG A 159 -0.27 13.08 14.71
CA ARG A 159 0.64 11.91 14.60
C ARG A 159 2.06 12.37 14.29
N GLY A 160 2.25 13.34 13.41
CA GLY A 160 3.56 13.88 13.04
C GLY A 160 4.48 12.81 12.46
N ASN A 161 5.66 12.63 13.09
CA ASN A 161 6.65 11.62 12.71
C ASN A 161 7.02 10.67 13.87
N PHE A 162 6.16 10.57 14.86
CA PHE A 162 6.35 9.65 15.98
C PHE A 162 6.26 8.20 15.51
N ASP A 163 6.97 7.31 16.19
CA ASP A 163 6.86 5.88 15.95
C ASP A 163 5.52 5.33 16.44
N PHE A 164 5.05 4.26 15.82
CA PHE A 164 3.95 3.49 16.38
C PHE A 164 4.46 2.68 17.57
N ALA A 165 3.69 2.68 18.65
CA ALA A 165 3.97 1.89 19.84
C ALA A 165 2.66 1.47 20.49
N ASP A 166 2.70 0.38 21.24
CA ASP A 166 1.61 0.02 22.12
C ASP A 166 1.53 1.03 23.25
N ILE A 167 0.34 1.61 23.44
CA ILE A 167 0.11 2.57 24.52
C ILE A 167 -0.48 1.78 25.68
N THR A 168 0.23 1.70 26.79
CA THR A 168 -0.39 1.32 28.07
C THR A 168 -1.24 2.51 28.49
N VAL A 169 -2.53 2.45 28.22
CA VAL A 169 -3.46 3.50 28.60
C VAL A 169 -3.70 3.41 30.11
N SER A 170 -2.93 4.14 30.87
CA SER A 170 -3.42 4.67 32.15
C SER A 170 -4.17 5.95 31.84
N ALA A 171 -5.30 5.83 31.18
CA ALA A 171 -6.15 6.98 30.92
C ALA A 171 -7.11 7.16 32.10
N SER A 172 -6.72 7.94 33.04
CA SER A 172 -7.66 8.81 33.74
C SER A 172 -7.79 10.08 32.90
N ILE A 173 -8.88 10.20 32.19
CA ILE A 173 -9.39 11.46 31.69
C ILE A 173 -10.28 12.04 32.75
#